data_dcf37ae0583f0df3cb2488cf1291fc62
#
_entry.id   dcf37ae0583f0df3cb2488cf1291fc62
#
_cell.length_a   1.000
_cell.length_b   1.000
_cell.length_c   1.000
_cell.angle_alpha   90.00
_cell.angle_beta   90.00
_cell.angle_gamma   90.00
#
_symmetry.space_group_name_H-M   'P 1'
#
loop_
_entity.id
_entity.type
_entity.pdbx_description
1 polymer ?
#
loop_
_entity_poly.entity_id
_entity_poly.type
_entity_poly.pdbx_seq_one_letter_code
_entity_poly.pdbx_strand_id
1 'polypeptide(L)'
;MFSQLLGKYLVDKKVLTDVQLREVLSEQAQARVKLGTIAVAEKLLTEKQAEEINHLQTQMDKRFGGIAIEQGYLTGAQLKELLDKQGNAAMKFIQILTEKKYVDISELDKYLTAFGAEMGFTAEEMKALKNDDIEASVKYFVPDDAPEYVTGIAGLALRNIVRFVTSDFYMDKAYKTDGFDYSYIMGQHTVGDHKVYLGFAADKDTSGILELAKGFADDDFVKLDDAAMDAVCEFANMNDGLFASELSDKGIEIDMEPPVVYVDGHAKGTFYIMPVYVAGKHFNMCIAIDSDVDLGDNEYHVMTGKTQSDVDMSSAKAGVLIVDDSMLIRRMLRALLEDNGYAVVGEAAGGGEAGV
;
A
#
# COMPACT_ATOMS: atom_id res chain seq x y z
N MET A 1 -2.67 -12.43 -1.27
CA MET A 1 -4.04 -12.30 -0.72
C MET A 1 -4.74 -13.64 -0.52
N PHE A 2 -4.97 -14.47 -1.56
CA PHE A 2 -5.61 -15.78 -1.41
C PHE A 2 -4.95 -16.67 -0.36
N SER A 3 -3.62 -16.77 -0.40
CA SER A 3 -2.84 -17.62 0.52
C SER A 3 -3.02 -17.24 1.98
N GLN A 4 -3.06 -15.96 2.28
CA GLN A 4 -3.26 -15.44 3.63
C GLN A 4 -4.68 -15.70 4.12
N LEU A 5 -5.70 -15.44 3.29
CA LEU A 5 -7.10 -15.68 3.63
C LEU A 5 -7.39 -17.18 3.86
N LEU A 6 -6.94 -18.05 2.94
CA LEU A 6 -7.07 -19.49 3.11
C LEU A 6 -6.25 -19.99 4.30
N GLY A 7 -5.04 -19.47 4.47
CA GLY A 7 -4.17 -19.81 5.59
C GLY A 7 -4.80 -19.48 6.94
N LYS A 8 -5.34 -18.25 7.10
CA LYS A 8 -6.09 -17.83 8.30
C LYS A 8 -7.28 -18.74 8.55
N TYR A 9 -8.08 -19.02 7.51
CA TYR A 9 -9.18 -19.96 7.60
C TYR A 9 -8.75 -21.34 8.13
N LEU A 10 -7.65 -21.89 7.61
CA LEU A 10 -7.12 -23.19 8.05
C LEU A 10 -6.62 -23.16 9.50
N VAL A 11 -6.07 -22.03 9.96
CA VAL A 11 -5.70 -21.82 11.38
C VAL A 11 -6.94 -21.77 12.26
N ASP A 12 -7.95 -21.02 11.89
CA ASP A 12 -9.23 -20.92 12.64
C ASP A 12 -9.94 -22.29 12.75
N LYS A 13 -9.83 -23.12 11.70
CA LYS A 13 -10.32 -24.52 11.71
C LYS A 13 -9.36 -25.49 12.41
N LYS A 14 -8.25 -25.02 12.99
CA LYS A 14 -7.22 -25.83 13.68
C LYS A 14 -6.59 -26.91 12.80
N VAL A 15 -6.57 -26.70 11.50
CA VAL A 15 -5.87 -27.52 10.52
C VAL A 15 -4.38 -27.13 10.47
N LEU A 16 -4.09 -25.84 10.61
CA LEU A 16 -2.75 -25.29 10.76
C LEU A 16 -2.58 -24.61 12.10
N THR A 17 -1.34 -24.48 12.52
CA THR A 17 -0.92 -23.52 13.55
C THR A 17 -0.43 -22.23 12.91
N ASP A 18 -0.43 -21.12 13.67
CA ASP A 18 0.15 -19.84 13.20
C ASP A 18 1.62 -19.97 12.77
N VAL A 19 2.37 -20.84 13.45
CA VAL A 19 3.78 -21.10 13.11
C VAL A 19 3.90 -21.76 11.75
N GLN A 20 3.07 -22.78 11.48
CA GLN A 20 3.04 -23.48 10.20
C GLN A 20 2.59 -22.54 9.06
N LEU A 21 1.58 -21.70 9.32
CA LEU A 21 1.15 -20.72 8.32
C LEU A 21 2.27 -19.75 7.96
N ARG A 22 2.96 -19.16 8.96
CA ARG A 22 4.09 -18.26 8.71
C ARG A 22 5.22 -18.95 7.95
N GLU A 23 5.52 -20.22 8.27
CA GLU A 23 6.52 -21.00 7.54
C GLU A 23 6.15 -21.16 6.06
N VAL A 24 4.90 -21.54 5.76
CA VAL A 24 4.41 -21.72 4.39
C VAL A 24 4.42 -20.41 3.61
N LEU A 25 3.97 -19.31 4.22
CA LEU A 25 3.96 -17.99 3.58
C LEU A 25 5.37 -17.47 3.32
N SER A 26 6.31 -17.68 4.27
CA SER A 26 7.71 -17.31 4.09
C SER A 26 8.36 -18.10 2.94
N GLU A 27 8.11 -19.39 2.86
CA GLU A 27 8.62 -20.22 1.75
C GLU A 27 7.99 -19.84 0.40
N GLN A 28 6.69 -19.53 0.40
CA GLN A 28 6.01 -19.00 -0.79
C GLN A 28 6.61 -17.66 -1.25
N ALA A 29 6.88 -16.74 -0.32
CA ALA A 29 7.46 -15.43 -0.62
C ALA A 29 8.88 -15.56 -1.21
N GLN A 30 9.71 -16.43 -0.65
CA GLN A 30 11.05 -16.71 -1.17
C GLN A 30 11.03 -17.32 -2.59
N ALA A 31 9.97 -18.07 -2.92
CA ALA A 31 9.79 -18.65 -4.24
C ALA A 31 9.24 -17.66 -5.27
N ARG A 32 8.70 -16.50 -4.84
CA ARG A 32 8.09 -15.50 -5.73
C ARG A 32 9.07 -14.37 -6.02
N VAL A 33 9.80 -14.48 -7.10
CA VAL A 33 10.71 -13.41 -7.56
C VAL A 33 9.89 -12.29 -8.23
N LYS A 34 10.26 -11.02 -8.01
CA LYS A 34 9.64 -9.88 -8.70
C LYS A 34 9.81 -9.99 -10.21
N LEU A 35 8.77 -9.64 -10.99
CA LEU A 35 8.79 -9.76 -12.46
C LEU A 35 9.97 -9.01 -13.10
N GLY A 36 10.27 -7.81 -12.59
CA GLY A 36 11.42 -7.01 -13.02
C GLY A 36 12.75 -7.75 -12.81
N THR A 37 12.94 -8.40 -11.66
CA THR A 37 14.14 -9.19 -11.37
C THR A 37 14.30 -10.36 -12.33
N ILE A 38 13.19 -11.08 -12.62
CA ILE A 38 13.21 -12.17 -13.61
C ILE A 38 13.57 -11.63 -14.99
N ALA A 39 12.96 -10.51 -15.39
CA ALA A 39 13.20 -9.90 -16.69
C ALA A 39 14.67 -9.45 -16.89
N VAL A 40 15.31 -8.92 -15.82
CA VAL A 40 16.74 -8.57 -15.83
C VAL A 40 17.60 -9.82 -15.88
N ALA A 41 17.32 -10.84 -15.09
CA ALA A 41 18.05 -12.12 -15.10
C ALA A 41 17.98 -12.82 -16.45
N GLU A 42 16.82 -12.76 -17.12
CA GLU A 42 16.61 -13.29 -18.48
C GLU A 42 17.18 -12.36 -19.58
N LYS A 43 17.80 -11.24 -19.22
CA LYS A 43 18.36 -10.23 -20.12
C LYS A 43 17.33 -9.62 -21.09
N LEU A 44 16.08 -9.63 -20.72
CA LEU A 44 14.99 -8.98 -21.46
C LEU A 44 14.86 -7.51 -21.10
N LEU A 45 15.28 -7.13 -19.90
CA LEU A 45 15.42 -5.74 -19.45
C LEU A 45 16.82 -5.49 -18.88
N THR A 46 17.25 -4.25 -18.94
CA THR A 46 18.36 -3.75 -18.12
C THR A 46 17.87 -3.37 -16.73
N GLU A 47 18.76 -3.31 -15.73
CA GLU A 47 18.42 -2.81 -14.39
C GLU A 47 17.78 -1.41 -14.47
N LYS A 48 18.38 -0.51 -15.26
CA LYS A 48 17.87 0.85 -15.48
C LYS A 48 16.44 0.88 -16.03
N GLN A 49 16.11 0.01 -16.98
CA GLN A 49 14.74 -0.09 -17.53
C GLN A 49 13.75 -0.63 -16.48
N ALA A 50 14.17 -1.60 -15.65
CA ALA A 50 13.34 -2.10 -14.56
C ALA A 50 13.07 -1.02 -13.50
N GLU A 51 14.08 -0.22 -13.15
CA GLU A 51 13.93 0.94 -12.25
C GLU A 51 13.02 2.02 -12.83
N GLU A 52 13.17 2.33 -14.12
CA GLU A 52 12.31 3.28 -14.82
C GLU A 52 10.84 2.83 -14.80
N ILE A 53 10.56 1.55 -15.05
CA ILE A 53 9.21 1.00 -14.96
C ILE A 53 8.68 1.11 -13.52
N ASN A 54 9.48 0.79 -12.51
CA ASN A 54 9.10 0.95 -11.11
C ASN A 54 8.75 2.41 -10.78
N HIS A 55 9.57 3.37 -11.27
CA HIS A 55 9.28 4.80 -11.11
C HIS A 55 7.97 5.20 -11.80
N LEU A 56 7.74 4.74 -13.03
CA LEU A 56 6.47 4.99 -13.74
C LEU A 56 5.26 4.41 -13.00
N GLN A 57 5.42 3.31 -12.25
CA GLN A 57 4.34 2.77 -11.42
C GLN A 57 3.91 3.70 -10.27
N THR A 58 4.77 4.60 -9.81
CA THR A 58 4.39 5.63 -8.82
C THR A 58 3.53 6.74 -9.41
N GLN A 59 3.52 6.86 -10.74
CA GLN A 59 2.80 7.90 -11.48
C GLN A 59 1.59 7.36 -12.25
N MET A 60 1.44 6.04 -12.33
CA MET A 60 0.43 5.38 -13.17
C MET A 60 -0.15 4.17 -12.44
N ASP A 61 -1.48 4.04 -12.39
CA ASP A 61 -2.10 2.81 -11.87
C ASP A 61 -2.03 1.67 -12.88
N LYS A 62 -0.80 1.21 -13.18
CA LYS A 62 -0.56 0.11 -14.13
C LYS A 62 0.39 -0.93 -13.55
N ARG A 63 0.16 -2.19 -13.94
CA ARG A 63 1.06 -3.29 -13.58
C ARG A 63 2.39 -3.15 -14.32
N PHE A 64 3.50 -3.58 -13.69
CA PHE A 64 4.86 -3.57 -14.27
C PHE A 64 4.90 -4.06 -15.73
N GLY A 65 4.29 -5.21 -16.00
CA GLY A 65 4.26 -5.79 -17.34
C GLY A 65 3.50 -4.94 -18.36
N GLY A 66 2.44 -4.25 -17.95
CA GLY A 66 1.68 -3.33 -18.80
C GLY A 66 2.54 -2.14 -19.22
N ILE A 67 3.21 -1.50 -18.26
CA ILE A 67 4.14 -0.39 -18.53
C ILE A 67 5.29 -0.85 -19.41
N ALA A 68 5.87 -2.02 -19.12
CA ALA A 68 6.97 -2.58 -19.94
C ALA A 68 6.59 -2.78 -21.41
N ILE A 69 5.34 -3.18 -21.68
CA ILE A 69 4.83 -3.30 -23.07
C ILE A 69 4.61 -1.92 -23.69
N GLU A 70 3.99 -0.98 -22.97
CA GLU A 70 3.71 0.38 -23.45
C GLU A 70 4.99 1.15 -23.77
N GLN A 71 6.04 0.96 -22.96
CA GLN A 71 7.38 1.54 -23.21
C GLN A 71 8.14 0.80 -24.31
N GLY A 72 7.57 -0.28 -24.87
CA GLY A 72 8.23 -1.08 -25.91
C GLY A 72 9.39 -1.92 -25.40
N TYR A 73 9.56 -2.06 -24.10
CA TYR A 73 10.65 -2.85 -23.50
C TYR A 73 10.37 -4.36 -23.55
N LEU A 74 9.11 -4.77 -23.49
CA LEU A 74 8.68 -6.16 -23.60
C LEU A 74 7.57 -6.33 -24.63
N THR A 75 7.54 -7.49 -25.27
CA THR A 75 6.40 -7.94 -26.05
C THR A 75 5.41 -8.69 -25.17
N GLY A 76 4.14 -8.82 -25.61
CA GLY A 76 3.13 -9.61 -24.89
C GLY A 76 3.54 -11.09 -24.72
N ALA A 77 4.27 -11.67 -25.70
CA ALA A 77 4.78 -13.03 -25.62
C ALA A 77 5.86 -13.16 -24.52
N GLN A 78 6.81 -12.24 -24.46
CA GLN A 78 7.84 -12.19 -23.42
C GLN A 78 7.24 -12.00 -22.04
N LEU A 79 6.26 -11.09 -21.91
CA LEU A 79 5.55 -10.90 -20.63
C LEU A 79 4.86 -12.20 -20.19
N LYS A 80 4.19 -12.90 -21.10
CA LYS A 80 3.55 -14.17 -20.78
C LYS A 80 4.57 -15.20 -20.28
N GLU A 81 5.70 -15.34 -20.95
CA GLU A 81 6.78 -16.25 -20.54
C GLU A 81 7.33 -15.89 -19.14
N LEU A 82 7.52 -14.60 -18.85
CA LEU A 82 7.96 -14.13 -17.53
C LEU A 82 6.92 -14.43 -16.43
N LEU A 83 5.63 -14.26 -16.72
CA LEU A 83 4.55 -14.59 -15.81
C LEU A 83 4.44 -16.09 -15.55
N ASP A 84 4.63 -16.92 -16.57
CA ASP A 84 4.67 -18.38 -16.45
C ASP A 84 5.85 -18.82 -15.56
N LYS A 85 7.02 -18.16 -15.68
CA LYS A 85 8.19 -18.39 -14.82
C LYS A 85 7.98 -17.91 -13.38
N GLN A 86 7.25 -16.81 -13.18
CA GLN A 86 6.89 -16.32 -11.85
C GLN A 86 5.95 -17.27 -11.12
N GLY A 87 5.08 -17.96 -11.83
CA GLY A 87 4.13 -18.95 -11.31
C GLY A 87 2.90 -18.32 -10.64
N ASN A 88 1.91 -19.16 -10.33
CA ASN A 88 0.70 -18.77 -9.61
C ASN A 88 0.93 -18.93 -8.10
N ALA A 89 0.82 -17.83 -7.35
CA ALA A 89 1.07 -17.79 -5.91
C ALA A 89 0.13 -18.72 -5.13
N ALA A 90 -1.15 -18.80 -5.50
CA ALA A 90 -2.11 -19.68 -4.86
C ALA A 90 -1.76 -21.16 -5.04
N MET A 91 -1.34 -21.54 -6.24
CA MET A 91 -0.91 -22.91 -6.52
C MET A 91 0.37 -23.28 -5.76
N LYS A 92 1.31 -22.33 -5.65
CA LYS A 92 2.54 -22.53 -4.87
C LYS A 92 2.25 -22.73 -3.40
N PHE A 93 1.35 -21.92 -2.83
CA PHE A 93 0.89 -22.08 -1.44
C PHE A 93 0.27 -23.46 -1.19
N ILE A 94 -0.63 -23.88 -2.06
CA ILE A 94 -1.26 -25.21 -2.01
C ILE A 94 -0.22 -26.32 -2.12
N GLN A 95 0.75 -26.18 -3.03
CA GLN A 95 1.82 -27.14 -3.21
C GLN A 95 2.63 -27.30 -1.91
N ILE A 96 3.07 -26.19 -1.28
CA ILE A 96 3.85 -26.23 -0.04
C ILE A 96 3.05 -26.88 1.09
N LEU A 97 1.76 -26.54 1.24
CA LEU A 97 0.88 -27.18 2.24
C LEU A 97 0.85 -28.70 2.12
N THR A 98 0.75 -29.20 0.89
CA THR A 98 0.66 -30.65 0.60
C THR A 98 2.00 -31.33 0.71
N GLU A 99 3.10 -30.73 0.24
CA GLU A 99 4.48 -31.25 0.36
C GLU A 99 4.91 -31.39 1.82
N LYS A 100 4.58 -30.39 2.67
CA LYS A 100 4.81 -30.44 4.12
C LYS A 100 3.84 -31.36 4.86
N LYS A 101 2.86 -31.91 4.18
CA LYS A 101 1.80 -32.77 4.76
C LYS A 101 1.00 -32.07 5.85
N TYR A 102 0.87 -30.75 5.77
CA TYR A 102 0.00 -30.00 6.67
C TYR A 102 -1.48 -30.15 6.30
N VAL A 103 -1.74 -30.35 5.00
CA VAL A 103 -3.08 -30.66 4.48
C VAL A 103 -2.93 -31.86 3.52
N ASP A 104 -3.78 -32.87 3.69
CA ASP A 104 -3.84 -33.98 2.73
C ASP A 104 -4.49 -33.50 1.42
N ILE A 105 -3.92 -33.89 0.29
CA ILE A 105 -4.43 -33.50 -1.02
C ILE A 105 -5.88 -33.95 -1.23
N SER A 106 -6.26 -35.07 -0.64
CA SER A 106 -7.63 -35.61 -0.72
C SER A 106 -8.66 -34.77 0.07
N GLU A 107 -8.20 -33.99 1.05
CA GLU A 107 -9.06 -33.11 1.87
C GLU A 107 -9.04 -31.65 1.37
N LEU A 108 -8.06 -31.29 0.53
CA LEU A 108 -7.87 -29.94 0.06
C LEU A 108 -9.10 -29.35 -0.62
N ASP A 109 -9.76 -30.12 -1.49
CA ASP A 109 -10.96 -29.66 -2.20
C ASP A 109 -12.12 -29.39 -1.23
N LYS A 110 -12.25 -30.18 -0.17
CA LYS A 110 -13.22 -29.96 0.91
C LYS A 110 -12.96 -28.64 1.63
N TYR A 111 -11.69 -28.36 1.99
CA TYR A 111 -11.33 -27.10 2.65
C TYR A 111 -11.55 -25.89 1.73
N LEU A 112 -11.19 -25.99 0.46
CA LEU A 112 -11.40 -24.93 -0.53
C LEU A 112 -12.90 -24.63 -0.74
N THR A 113 -13.73 -25.68 -0.82
CA THR A 113 -15.18 -25.54 -0.96
C THR A 113 -15.79 -24.93 0.30
N ALA A 114 -15.38 -25.40 1.48
CA ALA A 114 -15.88 -24.87 2.76
C ALA A 114 -15.43 -23.42 2.97
N PHE A 115 -14.19 -23.08 2.64
CA PHE A 115 -13.67 -21.71 2.66
C PHE A 115 -14.50 -20.78 1.76
N GLY A 116 -14.72 -21.15 0.51
CA GLY A 116 -15.55 -20.38 -0.41
C GLY A 116 -16.96 -20.16 0.11
N ALA A 117 -17.60 -21.23 0.64
CA ALA A 117 -18.94 -21.15 1.18
C ALA A 117 -19.04 -20.28 2.44
N GLU A 118 -18.08 -20.39 3.38
CA GLU A 118 -18.06 -19.62 4.62
C GLU A 118 -17.80 -18.12 4.37
N MET A 119 -16.90 -17.81 3.41
CA MET A 119 -16.63 -16.44 2.98
C MET A 119 -17.74 -15.87 2.09
N GLY A 120 -18.67 -16.70 1.62
CA GLY A 120 -19.74 -16.31 0.69
C GLY A 120 -19.25 -16.07 -0.73
N PHE A 121 -18.11 -16.66 -1.13
CA PHE A 121 -17.56 -16.49 -2.46
C PHE A 121 -18.19 -17.43 -3.48
N THR A 122 -18.55 -16.89 -4.63
CA THR A 122 -18.88 -17.65 -5.84
C THR A 122 -17.64 -18.30 -6.46
N ALA A 123 -17.83 -19.16 -7.44
CA ALA A 123 -16.73 -19.79 -8.17
C ALA A 123 -15.86 -18.74 -8.94
N GLU A 124 -16.48 -17.66 -9.44
CA GLU A 124 -15.79 -16.60 -10.14
C GLU A 124 -14.94 -15.76 -9.20
N GLU A 125 -15.47 -15.44 -8.03
CA GLU A 125 -14.75 -14.73 -6.97
C GLU A 125 -13.57 -15.53 -6.45
N MET A 126 -13.75 -16.81 -6.20
CA MET A 126 -12.67 -17.72 -5.85
C MET A 126 -11.59 -17.81 -6.93
N LYS A 127 -11.97 -17.70 -8.21
CA LYS A 127 -11.01 -17.68 -9.32
C LYS A 127 -10.22 -16.37 -9.34
N ALA A 128 -10.88 -15.22 -9.15
CA ALA A 128 -10.22 -13.91 -9.07
C ALA A 128 -9.22 -13.87 -7.90
N LEU A 129 -9.63 -14.34 -6.71
CA LEU A 129 -8.77 -14.46 -5.53
C LEU A 129 -7.53 -15.33 -5.79
N LYS A 130 -7.71 -16.53 -6.39
CA LYS A 130 -6.61 -17.45 -6.72
C LYS A 130 -5.62 -16.86 -7.73
N ASN A 131 -6.06 -15.90 -8.54
CA ASN A 131 -5.22 -15.21 -9.51
C ASN A 131 -4.58 -13.93 -8.94
N ASP A 132 -4.79 -13.64 -7.64
CA ASP A 132 -4.38 -12.37 -7.00
C ASP A 132 -4.87 -11.14 -7.79
N ASP A 133 -6.07 -11.23 -8.40
CA ASP A 133 -6.70 -10.15 -9.12
C ASP A 133 -7.43 -9.23 -8.13
N ILE A 134 -6.71 -8.21 -7.64
CA ILE A 134 -7.22 -7.28 -6.64
C ILE A 134 -8.42 -6.51 -7.19
N GLU A 135 -8.34 -6.03 -8.43
CA GLU A 135 -9.40 -5.24 -9.06
C GLU A 135 -10.71 -6.02 -9.17
N ALA A 136 -10.63 -7.27 -9.62
CA ALA A 136 -11.80 -8.14 -9.67
C ALA A 136 -12.28 -8.59 -8.28
N SER A 137 -11.39 -8.61 -7.28
CA SER A 137 -11.68 -9.15 -5.94
C SER A 137 -12.19 -8.10 -4.97
N VAL A 138 -11.71 -6.85 -5.03
CA VAL A 138 -11.99 -5.82 -4.02
C VAL A 138 -13.49 -5.55 -3.84
N LYS A 139 -14.26 -5.58 -4.92
CA LYS A 139 -15.71 -5.36 -4.88
C LYS A 139 -16.47 -6.33 -3.97
N TYR A 140 -15.92 -7.51 -3.68
CA TYR A 140 -16.52 -8.51 -2.79
C TYR A 140 -16.21 -8.29 -1.31
N PHE A 141 -15.29 -7.35 -1.04
CA PHE A 141 -14.92 -6.92 0.30
C PHE A 141 -15.53 -5.56 0.67
N VAL A 142 -16.15 -4.88 -0.27
CA VAL A 142 -16.87 -3.61 -0.07
C VAL A 142 -18.38 -3.91 0.02
N PRO A 143 -19.14 -3.24 0.91
CA PRO A 143 -20.59 -3.40 0.97
C PRO A 143 -21.29 -3.10 -0.36
N ASP A 144 -22.31 -3.86 -0.73
CA ASP A 144 -23.03 -3.73 -1.99
C ASP A 144 -23.70 -2.35 -2.19
N ASP A 145 -24.02 -1.66 -1.08
CA ASP A 145 -24.62 -0.31 -1.07
C ASP A 145 -23.61 0.82 -1.04
N ALA A 146 -22.30 0.50 -1.09
CA ALA A 146 -21.26 1.52 -1.12
C ALA A 146 -21.19 2.22 -2.47
N PRO A 147 -20.91 3.55 -2.50
CA PRO A 147 -20.60 4.25 -3.74
C PRO A 147 -19.48 3.56 -4.53
N GLU A 148 -19.56 3.59 -5.86
CA GLU A 148 -18.57 2.96 -6.75
C GLU A 148 -17.14 3.44 -6.46
N TYR A 149 -16.98 4.71 -6.11
CA TYR A 149 -15.69 5.31 -5.78
C TYR A 149 -15.02 4.69 -4.54
N VAL A 150 -15.78 4.13 -3.58
CA VAL A 150 -15.22 3.38 -2.46
C VAL A 150 -14.45 2.16 -2.97
N THR A 151 -15.04 1.42 -3.91
CA THR A 151 -14.40 0.26 -4.53
C THR A 151 -13.18 0.68 -5.35
N GLY A 152 -13.28 1.79 -6.09
CA GLY A 152 -12.20 2.32 -6.92
C GLY A 152 -10.96 2.67 -6.09
N ILE A 153 -11.13 3.54 -5.08
CA ILE A 153 -10.01 4.00 -4.25
C ILE A 153 -9.45 2.88 -3.36
N ALA A 154 -10.32 2.00 -2.82
CA ALA A 154 -9.87 0.82 -2.08
C ALA A 154 -9.01 -0.10 -2.95
N GLY A 155 -9.47 -0.38 -4.17
CA GLY A 155 -8.72 -1.21 -5.13
C GLY A 155 -7.38 -0.59 -5.50
N LEU A 156 -7.35 0.72 -5.72
CA LEU A 156 -6.13 1.46 -6.00
C LEU A 156 -5.13 1.36 -4.85
N ALA A 157 -5.55 1.67 -3.61
CA ALA A 157 -4.71 1.60 -2.43
C ALA A 157 -4.16 0.18 -2.19
N LEU A 158 -5.00 -0.86 -2.33
CA LEU A 158 -4.56 -2.25 -2.19
C LEU A 158 -3.57 -2.68 -3.28
N ARG A 159 -3.76 -2.24 -4.53
CA ARG A 159 -2.78 -2.48 -5.61
C ARG A 159 -1.44 -1.81 -5.30
N ASN A 160 -1.46 -0.61 -4.72
CA ASN A 160 -0.26 0.12 -4.34
C ASN A 160 0.42 -0.50 -3.10
N ILE A 161 -0.32 -1.07 -2.15
CA ILE A 161 0.28 -1.90 -1.09
C ILE A 161 1.09 -3.04 -1.69
N VAL A 162 0.55 -3.75 -2.69
CA VAL A 162 1.28 -4.86 -3.33
C VAL A 162 2.51 -4.40 -4.12
N ARG A 163 2.45 -3.22 -4.72
CA ARG A 163 3.54 -2.67 -5.54
C ARG A 163 4.68 -2.14 -4.71
N PHE A 164 4.36 -1.37 -3.66
CA PHE A 164 5.32 -0.53 -2.95
C PHE A 164 5.60 -0.98 -1.53
N VAL A 165 4.70 -1.77 -0.90
CA VAL A 165 4.85 -2.18 0.49
C VAL A 165 5.21 -3.66 0.57
N THR A 166 4.24 -4.54 0.29
CA THR A 166 4.46 -5.99 0.35
C THR A 166 3.39 -6.77 -0.39
N SER A 167 3.75 -7.95 -0.87
CA SER A 167 2.78 -8.92 -1.36
C SER A 167 2.16 -9.78 -0.23
N ASP A 168 2.70 -9.69 0.99
CA ASP A 168 2.15 -10.34 2.19
C ASP A 168 1.08 -9.47 2.83
N PHE A 169 -0.09 -9.45 2.21
CA PHE A 169 -1.25 -8.71 2.70
C PHE A 169 -2.55 -9.48 2.48
N TYR A 170 -3.54 -9.14 3.27
CA TYR A 170 -4.94 -9.48 3.05
C TYR A 170 -5.84 -8.41 3.69
N MET A 171 -7.14 -8.47 3.39
CA MET A 171 -8.14 -7.60 3.98
C MET A 171 -9.33 -8.41 4.46
N ASP A 172 -10.05 -7.90 5.44
CA ASP A 172 -11.38 -8.37 5.82
C ASP A 172 -12.47 -7.51 5.14
N LYS A 173 -13.72 -7.95 5.21
CA LYS A 173 -14.84 -7.21 4.62
C LYS A 173 -14.96 -5.82 5.25
N ALA A 174 -15.06 -4.83 4.42
CA ALA A 174 -15.33 -3.46 4.85
C ALA A 174 -16.74 -3.36 5.45
N TYR A 175 -16.91 -2.43 6.35
CA TYR A 175 -18.19 -2.10 6.95
C TYR A 175 -18.42 -0.59 6.95
N LYS A 176 -19.68 -0.20 6.89
CA LYS A 176 -20.11 1.19 6.98
C LYS A 176 -20.32 1.60 8.44
N THR A 177 -19.87 2.80 8.79
CA THR A 177 -20.08 3.39 10.12
C THR A 177 -20.24 4.91 10.02
N ASP A 178 -20.93 5.52 11.00
CA ASP A 178 -21.07 6.98 11.10
C ASP A 178 -20.00 7.63 11.99
N GLY A 179 -19.09 6.82 12.54
CA GLY A 179 -17.96 7.27 13.33
C GLY A 179 -17.21 6.10 13.96
N PHE A 180 -15.97 6.36 14.39
CA PHE A 180 -15.11 5.38 15.05
C PHE A 180 -14.01 6.07 15.86
N ASP A 181 -13.52 5.39 16.89
CA ASP A 181 -12.38 5.84 17.69
C ASP A 181 -11.06 5.41 17.04
N TYR A 182 -10.02 6.21 17.21
CA TYR A 182 -8.67 5.91 16.75
C TYR A 182 -7.62 6.44 17.72
N SER A 183 -6.45 5.80 17.76
CA SER A 183 -5.27 6.38 18.40
C SER A 183 -4.44 7.21 17.43
N TYR A 184 -4.38 6.78 16.17
CA TYR A 184 -3.74 7.50 15.07
C TYR A 184 -4.59 7.39 13.82
N ILE A 185 -4.74 8.47 13.09
CA ILE A 185 -5.27 8.48 11.73
C ILE A 185 -4.45 9.45 10.87
N MET A 186 -3.99 8.97 9.74
CA MET A 186 -3.22 9.72 8.75
C MET A 186 -3.95 9.61 7.43
N GLY A 187 -4.20 10.72 6.77
CA GLY A 187 -4.94 10.69 5.52
C GLY A 187 -5.06 12.06 4.88
N GLN A 188 -5.84 12.11 3.83
CA GLN A 188 -5.98 13.28 2.99
C GLN A 188 -7.44 13.50 2.59
N HIS A 189 -7.83 14.76 2.54
CA HIS A 189 -9.10 15.19 1.98
C HIS A 189 -8.92 15.65 0.54
N THR A 190 -9.93 15.42 -0.27
CA THR A 190 -10.08 16.06 -1.57
C THR A 190 -11.40 16.83 -1.61
N VAL A 191 -11.43 17.89 -2.38
CA VAL A 191 -12.59 18.76 -2.58
C VAL A 191 -12.84 18.94 -4.10
N GLY A 192 -14.02 19.38 -4.49
CA GLY A 192 -14.37 19.58 -5.89
C GLY A 192 -15.71 18.97 -6.23
N ASP A 193 -15.81 18.29 -7.38
CA ASP A 193 -17.04 17.61 -7.80
C ASP A 193 -17.47 16.52 -6.82
N HIS A 194 -16.49 15.88 -6.16
CA HIS A 194 -16.69 14.96 -5.06
C HIS A 194 -15.78 15.30 -3.88
N LYS A 195 -16.27 15.07 -2.66
CA LYS A 195 -15.46 15.06 -1.44
C LYS A 195 -15.00 13.62 -1.20
N VAL A 196 -13.69 13.39 -1.19
CA VAL A 196 -13.12 12.08 -0.87
C VAL A 196 -12.21 12.25 0.33
N TYR A 197 -12.26 11.29 1.24
CA TYR A 197 -11.28 11.11 2.28
C TYR A 197 -10.70 9.71 2.19
N LEU A 198 -9.40 9.62 2.08
CA LEU A 198 -8.64 8.38 2.23
C LEU A 198 -7.69 8.53 3.41
N GLY A 199 -7.83 7.64 4.39
CA GLY A 199 -6.97 7.62 5.56
C GLY A 199 -6.63 6.21 6.03
N PHE A 200 -5.57 6.13 6.82
CA PHE A 200 -5.07 4.91 7.43
C PHE A 200 -5.05 5.10 8.95
N ALA A 201 -5.81 4.28 9.66
CA ALA A 201 -6.02 4.43 11.09
C ALA A 201 -5.51 3.21 11.86
N ALA A 202 -4.99 3.45 13.05
CA ALA A 202 -4.64 2.43 14.02
C ALA A 202 -5.24 2.76 15.37
N ASP A 203 -5.55 1.70 16.11
CA ASP A 203 -5.81 1.76 17.55
C ASP A 203 -4.47 1.90 18.31
N LYS A 204 -4.42 1.42 19.54
CA LYS A 204 -3.19 1.43 20.36
C LYS A 204 -2.05 0.59 19.77
N ASP A 205 -2.38 -0.44 18.99
CA ASP A 205 -1.39 -1.22 18.23
C ASP A 205 -1.13 -0.55 16.88
N THR A 206 -0.05 0.18 16.80
CA THR A 206 0.39 0.88 15.59
C THR A 206 1.26 0.03 14.66
N SER A 207 1.46 -1.25 14.99
CA SER A 207 2.39 -2.12 14.27
C SER A 207 2.02 -2.29 12.78
N GLY A 208 0.74 -2.28 12.42
CA GLY A 208 0.29 -2.37 11.03
C GLY A 208 0.61 -1.13 10.21
N ILE A 209 0.35 0.05 10.78
CA ILE A 209 0.72 1.34 10.19
C ILE A 209 2.24 1.43 10.03
N LEU A 210 2.99 0.96 11.02
CA LEU A 210 4.45 0.96 10.95
C LEU A 210 4.98 0.06 9.83
N GLU A 211 4.36 -1.10 9.59
CA GLU A 211 4.73 -1.95 8.44
C GLU A 211 4.35 -1.31 7.10
N LEU A 212 3.25 -0.56 7.03
CA LEU A 212 2.89 0.23 5.85
C LEU A 212 3.97 1.29 5.58
N ALA A 213 4.35 2.07 6.61
CA ALA A 213 5.38 3.10 6.51
C ALA A 213 6.73 2.53 6.07
N LYS A 214 7.20 1.45 6.73
CA LYS A 214 8.47 0.78 6.39
C LYS A 214 8.52 0.34 4.94
N GLY A 215 7.48 -0.39 4.51
CA GLY A 215 7.47 -0.93 3.16
C GLY A 215 7.40 0.15 2.09
N PHE A 216 6.65 1.23 2.33
CA PHE A 216 6.51 2.32 1.39
C PHE A 216 7.76 3.20 1.29
N ALA A 217 8.34 3.58 2.43
CA ALA A 217 9.54 4.42 2.47
C ALA A 217 10.86 3.63 2.24
N ASP A 218 10.81 2.29 2.23
CA ASP A 218 11.99 1.41 2.23
C ASP A 218 12.97 1.77 3.36
N ASP A 219 12.42 2.02 4.58
CA ASP A 219 13.18 2.46 5.75
C ASP A 219 12.76 1.65 7.00
N ASP A 220 13.72 1.35 7.87
CA ASP A 220 13.53 0.52 9.07
C ASP A 220 13.04 1.35 10.27
N PHE A 221 11.85 1.93 10.19
CA PHE A 221 11.24 2.62 11.32
C PHE A 221 11.01 1.68 12.52
N VAL A 222 11.49 2.05 13.70
CA VAL A 222 11.30 1.26 14.93
C VAL A 222 10.06 1.65 15.73
N LYS A 223 9.48 2.81 15.45
CA LYS A 223 8.28 3.38 16.07
C LYS A 223 7.55 4.26 15.07
N LEU A 224 6.29 4.57 15.35
CA LEU A 224 5.50 5.54 14.61
C LEU A 224 5.90 6.96 15.08
N ASP A 225 7.00 7.47 14.54
CA ASP A 225 7.47 8.84 14.71
C ASP A 225 7.06 9.71 13.52
N ASP A 226 7.44 10.98 13.54
CA ASP A 226 7.10 11.96 12.51
C ASP A 226 7.45 11.46 11.10
N ALA A 227 8.61 10.82 10.95
CA ALA A 227 9.05 10.32 9.66
C ALA A 227 8.21 9.11 9.18
N ALA A 228 7.81 8.23 10.08
CA ALA A 228 6.94 7.11 9.75
C ALA A 228 5.51 7.58 9.45
N MET A 229 5.00 8.58 10.19
CA MET A 229 3.68 9.18 9.95
C MET A 229 3.65 9.90 8.59
N ASP A 230 4.70 10.64 8.27
CA ASP A 230 4.83 11.31 6.98
C ASP A 230 4.87 10.32 5.81
N ALA A 231 5.57 9.19 5.96
CA ALA A 231 5.55 8.15 4.93
C ALA A 231 4.14 7.59 4.66
N VAL A 232 3.29 7.49 5.70
CA VAL A 232 1.88 7.10 5.53
C VAL A 232 1.07 8.21 4.86
N CYS A 233 1.31 9.47 5.21
CA CYS A 233 0.70 10.62 4.54
C CYS A 233 1.07 10.66 3.06
N GLU A 234 2.33 10.42 2.71
CA GLU A 234 2.78 10.33 1.33
C GLU A 234 2.14 9.15 0.58
N PHE A 235 1.94 8.03 1.26
CA PHE A 235 1.20 6.92 0.66
C PHE A 235 -0.26 7.29 0.38
N ALA A 236 -0.93 8.03 1.27
CA ALA A 236 -2.27 8.58 1.04
C ALA A 236 -2.26 9.54 -0.16
N ASN A 237 -1.35 10.52 -0.14
CA ASN A 237 -1.21 11.54 -1.18
C ASN A 237 -0.97 10.93 -2.58
N MET A 238 -0.11 9.92 -2.67
CA MET A 238 0.10 9.18 -3.93
C MET A 238 -1.19 8.52 -4.43
N ASN A 239 -1.96 7.89 -3.54
CA ASN A 239 -3.21 7.22 -3.91
C ASN A 239 -4.27 8.23 -4.36
N ASP A 240 -4.44 9.34 -3.63
CA ASP A 240 -5.40 10.39 -3.98
C ASP A 240 -5.03 11.07 -5.29
N GLY A 241 -3.75 11.32 -5.55
CA GLY A 241 -3.28 11.86 -6.82
C GLY A 241 -3.56 10.95 -8.02
N LEU A 242 -3.35 9.65 -7.86
CA LEU A 242 -3.68 8.67 -8.90
C LEU A 242 -5.21 8.58 -9.11
N PHE A 243 -5.99 8.64 -8.02
CA PHE A 243 -7.44 8.60 -8.09
C PHE A 243 -8.01 9.88 -8.73
N ALA A 244 -7.48 11.05 -8.36
CA ALA A 244 -7.83 12.32 -8.99
C ALA A 244 -7.55 12.31 -10.51
N SER A 245 -6.42 11.75 -10.91
CA SER A 245 -6.07 11.59 -12.33
C SER A 245 -7.07 10.68 -13.07
N GLU A 246 -7.47 9.56 -12.44
CA GLU A 246 -8.47 8.65 -13.01
C GLU A 246 -9.85 9.33 -13.15
N LEU A 247 -10.23 10.16 -12.19
CA LEU A 247 -11.48 10.93 -12.24
C LEU A 247 -11.45 12.04 -13.29
N SER A 248 -10.32 12.74 -13.43
CA SER A 248 -10.13 13.79 -14.43
C SER A 248 -10.23 13.23 -15.85
N ASP A 249 -9.74 12.03 -16.12
CA ASP A 249 -9.94 11.33 -17.40
C ASP A 249 -11.44 11.09 -17.73
N LYS A 250 -12.29 11.07 -16.69
CA LYS A 250 -13.75 10.95 -16.80
C LYS A 250 -14.47 12.31 -16.79
N GLY A 251 -13.71 13.41 -16.74
CA GLY A 251 -14.23 14.79 -16.69
C GLY A 251 -14.75 15.21 -15.31
N ILE A 252 -14.28 14.57 -14.24
CA ILE A 252 -14.61 14.87 -12.84
C ILE A 252 -13.36 15.48 -12.20
N GLU A 253 -13.50 16.68 -11.66
CA GLU A 253 -12.38 17.43 -11.10
C GLU A 253 -12.43 17.41 -9.56
N ILE A 254 -11.35 16.94 -8.95
CA ILE A 254 -11.13 17.03 -7.51
C ILE A 254 -9.74 17.61 -7.24
N ASP A 255 -9.66 18.45 -6.19
CA ASP A 255 -8.40 19.05 -5.71
C ASP A 255 -8.00 18.41 -4.40
N MET A 256 -6.73 18.10 -4.24
CA MET A 256 -6.18 17.51 -3.02
C MET A 256 -5.84 18.61 -2.00
N GLU A 257 -6.28 18.42 -0.75
CA GLU A 257 -5.79 19.21 0.39
C GLU A 257 -4.51 18.58 0.94
N PRO A 258 -3.70 19.29 1.74
CA PRO A 258 -2.55 18.68 2.39
C PRO A 258 -2.95 17.49 3.27
N PRO A 259 -2.11 16.43 3.34
CA PRO A 259 -2.34 15.33 4.27
C PRO A 259 -2.35 15.82 5.72
N VAL A 260 -3.16 15.15 6.54
CA VAL A 260 -3.33 15.48 7.96
C VAL A 260 -3.10 14.26 8.84
N VAL A 261 -2.62 14.51 10.06
CA VAL A 261 -2.47 13.50 11.10
C VAL A 261 -3.30 13.93 12.30
N TYR A 262 -4.10 13.02 12.85
CA TYR A 262 -4.83 13.23 14.10
C TYR A 262 -4.51 12.09 15.07
N VAL A 263 -4.50 12.41 16.36
CA VAL A 263 -4.16 11.47 17.43
C VAL A 263 -5.25 11.44 18.50
N ASP A 264 -5.49 10.24 19.05
CA ASP A 264 -6.40 10.02 20.20
C ASP A 264 -7.75 10.73 20.03
N GLY A 265 -8.49 10.40 18.98
CA GLY A 265 -9.72 11.08 18.62
C GLY A 265 -10.87 10.15 18.25
N HIS A 266 -11.98 10.79 17.90
CA HIS A 266 -13.19 10.15 17.37
C HIS A 266 -13.56 10.80 16.05
N ALA A 267 -13.48 10.02 14.97
CA ALA A 267 -13.91 10.43 13.64
C ALA A 267 -15.44 10.38 13.54
N LYS A 268 -16.04 11.41 12.92
CA LYS A 268 -17.48 11.49 12.60
C LYS A 268 -17.67 11.69 11.12
N GLY A 269 -18.72 11.11 10.58
CA GLY A 269 -19.04 11.10 9.16
C GLY A 269 -19.31 9.69 8.67
N THR A 270 -19.82 9.56 7.47
CA THR A 270 -20.07 8.23 6.90
C THR A 270 -18.78 7.68 6.31
N PHE A 271 -18.25 6.65 6.95
CA PHE A 271 -17.03 5.94 6.55
C PHE A 271 -17.31 4.51 6.11
N TYR A 272 -16.49 4.03 5.20
CA TYR A 272 -16.29 2.64 4.87
C TYR A 272 -14.91 2.23 5.40
N ILE A 273 -14.93 1.39 6.44
CA ILE A 273 -13.71 0.93 7.12
C ILE A 273 -13.36 -0.45 6.60
N MET A 274 -12.19 -0.57 6.00
CA MET A 274 -11.65 -1.84 5.52
C MET A 274 -10.47 -2.26 6.41
N PRO A 275 -10.61 -3.32 7.21
CA PRO A 275 -9.47 -3.87 7.95
C PRO A 275 -8.45 -4.45 6.98
N VAL A 276 -7.21 -3.98 7.04
CA VAL A 276 -6.11 -4.41 6.19
C VAL A 276 -4.99 -4.98 7.05
N TYR A 277 -4.40 -6.06 6.59
CA TYR A 277 -3.31 -6.75 7.27
C TYR A 277 -2.10 -6.79 6.35
N VAL A 278 -0.98 -6.27 6.83
CA VAL A 278 0.31 -6.22 6.14
C VAL A 278 1.34 -6.92 7.03
N ALA A 279 2.03 -7.93 6.49
CA ALA A 279 2.94 -8.78 7.25
C ALA A 279 2.31 -9.33 8.55
N GLY A 280 1.01 -9.64 8.50
CA GLY A 280 0.23 -10.13 9.64
C GLY A 280 -0.10 -9.08 10.70
N LYS A 281 0.15 -7.79 10.46
CA LYS A 281 -0.16 -6.66 11.32
C LYS A 281 -1.33 -5.85 10.77
N HIS A 282 -2.20 -5.37 11.67
CA HIS A 282 -3.49 -4.77 11.32
C HIS A 282 -3.45 -3.24 11.34
N PHE A 283 -4.15 -2.64 10.38
CA PHE A 283 -4.62 -1.26 10.39
C PHE A 283 -5.95 -1.15 9.65
N ASN A 284 -6.64 -0.02 9.80
CA ASN A 284 -7.87 0.26 9.10
C ASN A 284 -7.62 1.24 7.94
N MET A 285 -8.03 0.88 6.74
CA MET A 285 -8.19 1.84 5.64
C MET A 285 -9.58 2.46 5.76
N CYS A 286 -9.63 3.78 5.87
CA CYS A 286 -10.82 4.58 6.13
C CYS A 286 -11.16 5.39 4.88
N ILE A 287 -12.33 5.16 4.29
CA ILE A 287 -12.75 5.83 3.07
C ILE A 287 -14.08 6.52 3.35
N ALA A 288 -14.18 7.81 3.00
CA ALA A 288 -15.46 8.52 2.97
C ALA A 288 -15.64 9.19 1.60
N ILE A 289 -16.85 9.10 1.06
CA ILE A 289 -17.24 9.71 -0.22
C ILE A 289 -18.46 10.59 0.02
N ASP A 290 -18.38 11.86 -0.41
CA ASP A 290 -19.44 12.86 -0.31
C ASP A 290 -20.03 12.97 1.11
N SER A 291 -19.17 12.79 2.11
CA SER A 291 -19.48 12.90 3.54
C SER A 291 -18.71 14.05 4.16
N ASP A 292 -19.35 14.78 5.06
CA ASP A 292 -18.64 15.74 5.90
C ASP A 292 -17.89 14.97 6.98
N VAL A 293 -16.58 14.94 6.85
CA VAL A 293 -15.66 14.23 7.75
C VAL A 293 -15.13 15.20 8.80
N ASP A 294 -15.31 14.85 10.09
CA ASP A 294 -14.73 15.54 11.24
C ASP A 294 -13.83 14.55 11.99
N LEU A 295 -12.53 14.81 12.01
CA LEU A 295 -11.53 13.95 12.67
C LEU A 295 -11.28 14.36 14.12
N GLY A 296 -11.94 15.42 14.61
CA GLY A 296 -11.79 15.94 15.99
C GLY A 296 -10.77 17.07 16.08
N ASP A 297 -10.37 17.40 17.33
CA ASP A 297 -9.59 18.61 17.62
C ASP A 297 -8.07 18.35 17.78
N ASN A 298 -7.64 17.08 17.84
CA ASN A 298 -6.26 16.71 18.13
C ASN A 298 -5.42 16.52 16.86
N GLU A 299 -5.36 17.55 16.03
CA GLU A 299 -4.46 17.56 14.89
C GLU A 299 -3.00 17.55 15.36
N TYR A 300 -2.23 16.61 14.80
CA TYR A 300 -0.81 16.48 15.08
C TYR A 300 -0.01 17.02 13.90
N HIS A 301 0.73 18.09 14.15
CA HIS A 301 1.62 18.63 13.14
C HIS A 301 2.92 17.84 13.11
N VAL A 302 3.12 17.08 12.04
CA VAL A 302 4.36 16.35 11.80
C VAL A 302 5.51 17.35 11.72
N MET A 303 6.44 17.27 12.65
CA MET A 303 7.62 18.14 12.65
C MET A 303 8.55 17.73 11.51
N THR A 304 8.36 18.35 10.36
CA THR A 304 9.24 18.17 9.21
C THR A 304 10.51 19.00 9.41
N GLY A 305 11.58 18.31 9.81
CA GLY A 305 12.91 18.90 9.80
C GLY A 305 13.54 19.09 11.17
N LYS A 306 14.78 18.64 11.28
CA LYS A 306 15.68 19.06 12.36
C LYS A 306 15.86 20.57 12.26
N THR A 307 15.47 21.27 13.32
CA THR A 307 15.81 22.68 13.54
C THR A 307 17.30 22.93 13.26
N GLN A 308 17.55 24.04 12.62
CA GLN A 308 18.85 24.70 12.47
C GLN A 308 19.78 24.50 13.69
N SER A 309 20.52 23.39 13.76
CA SER A 309 21.57 23.24 14.76
C SER A 309 22.71 22.42 14.17
N ASP A 310 23.85 23.12 13.99
CA ASP A 310 25.18 22.56 13.83
C ASP A 310 25.51 21.86 12.50
N VAL A 311 25.11 22.45 11.36
CA VAL A 311 25.67 22.03 10.08
C VAL A 311 27.07 22.65 9.96
N ASP A 312 28.11 21.81 9.97
CA ASP A 312 29.48 22.25 9.75
C ASP A 312 29.68 22.73 8.30
N MET A 313 29.63 24.03 8.10
CA MET A 313 29.80 24.67 6.79
C MET A 313 31.29 24.78 6.35
N SER A 314 32.22 24.36 7.21
CA SER A 314 33.67 24.61 6.97
C SER A 314 34.24 23.86 5.76
N SER A 315 33.60 22.77 5.36
CA SER A 315 34.02 21.93 4.22
C SER A 315 33.00 21.88 3.07
N ALA A 316 31.82 22.48 3.23
CA ALA A 316 30.76 22.41 2.24
C ALA A 316 30.93 23.39 1.09
N LYS A 317 30.53 23.00 -0.12
CA LYS A 317 30.53 23.85 -1.31
C LYS A 317 29.57 25.04 -1.17
N ALA A 318 28.40 24.81 -0.60
CA ALA A 318 27.38 25.79 -0.28
C ALA A 318 26.35 25.20 0.67
N GLY A 319 25.60 26.05 1.38
CA GLY A 319 24.37 25.66 2.11
C GLY A 319 23.17 25.65 1.17
N VAL A 320 22.34 24.61 1.25
CA VAL A 320 21.12 24.44 0.44
C VAL A 320 19.92 24.26 1.36
N LEU A 321 18.88 25.05 1.12
CA LEU A 321 17.54 24.82 1.70
C LEU A 321 16.74 24.00 0.71
N ILE A 322 16.20 22.86 1.15
CA ILE A 322 15.33 22.03 0.34
C ILE A 322 13.88 22.39 0.68
N VAL A 323 13.08 22.70 -0.34
CA VAL A 323 11.66 23.00 -0.19
C VAL A 323 10.90 22.10 -1.16
N ASP A 324 10.17 21.14 -0.62
CA ASP A 324 9.37 20.19 -1.37
C ASP A 324 8.30 19.62 -0.40
N ASP A 325 7.09 19.40 -0.84
CA ASP A 325 6.02 18.88 -0.01
C ASP A 325 6.19 17.40 0.34
N SER A 326 6.93 16.65 -0.47
CA SER A 326 7.28 15.25 -0.22
C SER A 326 8.55 15.11 0.62
N MET A 327 8.45 14.51 1.81
CA MET A 327 9.61 14.18 2.64
C MET A 327 10.53 13.17 1.93
N LEU A 328 9.97 12.24 1.18
CA LEU A 328 10.77 11.26 0.44
C LEU A 328 11.68 11.97 -0.57
N ILE A 329 11.15 12.95 -1.31
CA ILE A 329 11.91 13.76 -2.24
C ILE A 329 12.95 14.60 -1.48
N ARG A 330 12.58 15.23 -0.35
CA ARG A 330 13.54 15.99 0.47
C ARG A 330 14.70 15.11 0.94
N ARG A 331 14.43 13.88 1.42
CA ARG A 331 15.47 12.91 1.82
C ARG A 331 16.38 12.51 0.66
N MET A 332 15.81 12.21 -0.51
CA MET A 332 16.60 11.88 -1.71
C MET A 332 17.49 13.05 -2.13
N LEU A 333 16.94 14.28 -2.13
CA LEU A 333 17.70 15.50 -2.45
C LEU A 333 18.77 15.75 -1.39
N ARG A 334 18.48 15.55 -0.10
CA ARG A 334 19.48 15.67 0.98
C ARG A 334 20.65 14.72 0.74
N ALA A 335 20.39 13.43 0.58
CA ALA A 335 21.43 12.44 0.32
C ALA A 335 22.27 12.80 -0.92
N LEU A 336 21.59 13.16 -2.01
CA LEU A 336 22.27 13.58 -3.24
C LEU A 336 23.14 14.82 -3.06
N LEU A 337 22.67 15.82 -2.33
CA LEU A 337 23.40 17.06 -2.08
C LEU A 337 24.59 16.84 -1.15
N GLU A 338 24.41 16.10 -0.06
CA GLU A 338 25.46 15.78 0.91
C GLU A 338 26.56 14.91 0.27
N ASP A 339 26.20 13.89 -0.53
CA ASP A 339 27.16 13.09 -1.31
C ASP A 339 27.96 13.91 -2.33
N ASN A 340 27.39 15.00 -2.81
CA ASN A 340 28.07 15.93 -3.71
C ASN A 340 28.77 17.12 -3.00
N GLY A 341 28.85 17.07 -1.65
CA GLY A 341 29.60 18.03 -0.84
C GLY A 341 28.90 19.37 -0.61
N TYR A 342 27.57 19.40 -0.68
CA TYR A 342 26.74 20.51 -0.23
C TYR A 342 26.28 20.26 1.22
N ALA A 343 26.01 21.31 1.98
CA ALA A 343 25.42 21.23 3.29
C ALA A 343 23.91 21.55 3.19
N VAL A 344 23.04 20.63 3.60
CA VAL A 344 21.62 20.94 3.69
C VAL A 344 21.37 21.69 5.00
N VAL A 345 21.12 22.99 4.89
CA VAL A 345 20.95 23.91 6.03
C VAL A 345 19.52 23.99 6.55
N GLY A 346 18.57 23.42 5.83
CA GLY A 346 17.17 23.35 6.25
C GLY A 346 16.33 22.58 5.24
N GLU A 347 15.17 22.14 5.69
CA GLU A 347 14.10 21.55 4.88
C GLU A 347 12.79 22.21 5.24
N ALA A 348 11.88 22.36 4.27
CA ALA A 348 10.56 22.88 4.47
C ALA A 348 9.56 22.14 3.55
N ALA A 349 8.36 21.87 4.04
CA ALA A 349 7.30 21.24 3.25
C ALA A 349 6.61 22.24 2.29
N GLY A 350 6.82 23.53 2.47
CA GLY A 350 6.26 24.57 1.62
C GLY A 350 6.87 25.95 1.85
N GLY A 351 6.56 26.92 1.00
CA GLY A 351 7.14 28.26 1.05
C GLY A 351 6.82 29.03 2.34
N GLY A 352 5.73 28.71 3.05
CA GLY A 352 5.39 29.32 4.33
C GLY A 352 6.27 28.87 5.49
N GLU A 353 6.84 27.67 5.45
CA GLU A 353 7.75 27.12 6.46
C GLU A 353 9.22 27.50 6.18
N ALA A 354 9.54 27.80 4.93
CA ALA A 354 10.89 28.19 4.52
C ALA A 354 11.37 29.51 5.16
N GLY A 355 10.53 30.21 5.91
CA GLY A 355 10.91 31.34 6.77
C GLY A 355 11.45 32.55 5.98
N VAL A 356 10.90 32.79 4.82
CA VAL A 356 11.23 33.97 4.01
C VAL A 356 10.23 35.09 4.31
#